data_746019fdba89c356c776829392bf6260
#
_entry.id   746019fdba89c356c776829392bf6260
#
_cell.length_a   1.000
_cell.length_b   1.000
_cell.length_c   1.000
_cell.angle_alpha   90.00
_cell.angle_beta   90.00
_cell.angle_gamma   90.00
#
_symmetry.space_group_name_H-M   'P 1'
#
loop_
_entity.id
_entity.type
_entity.pdbx_description
1 polymer ?
#
loop_
_entity_poly.entity_id
_entity_poly.type
_entity_poly.pdbx_seq_one_letter_code
_entity_poly.pdbx_strand_id
1 'polypeptide(L)'
;MRDCRAAADTAPSRWRSTQRRSYIDSIVNKTRSYLQNLLTALLCCTALSLLGCHHSQPQTTKRYPFTGRVVSVDTQSQTAMIDGDMVQGYMEAMAMSYKFKPDSVLRQLNPGDKISAELMVVDEDPRDESAIPEYWLENVKVTGRGSQPPAAGSSAMHMPASGEEVPDFAFTNQDGKRISLRQFRGKTLFVTFIYTRCPFPDFCPRMSGNFDEIYKQFGSNPSLNNAQLLSVSFDPEHDTPKVLRDYGFSVAHTHDAALFQRWQFAAASAADLPKIADFFALTVKPEGGMITHNLSTTVIGPDGKIVKWYHGGDWQVSDLIKDAADANSPRS
;
A
#
# COMPACT_ATOMS: atom_id res chain seq x y z
N MET A 1 65.70 -29.31 -77.94
CA MET A 1 66.11 -30.74 -78.08
C MET A 1 65.94 -31.42 -76.73
N ARG A 2 65.15 -32.52 -76.71
CA ARG A 2 65.05 -33.64 -75.75
C ARG A 2 64.52 -33.25 -74.37
N ASP A 3 63.26 -33.47 -74.14
CA ASP A 3 62.56 -34.67 -73.61
C ASP A 3 63.20 -35.26 -72.37
N CYS A 4 62.55 -35.15 -71.27
CA CYS A 4 62.43 -36.17 -70.22
C CYS A 4 60.99 -36.07 -69.61
N ARG A 5 60.16 -36.95 -70.19
CA ARG A 5 58.89 -37.32 -69.65
C ARG A 5 59.01 -38.38 -68.56
N ALA A 6 58.22 -38.28 -67.54
CA ALA A 6 57.44 -39.33 -66.88
C ALA A 6 58.28 -40.25 -65.89
N ALA A 7 57.90 -40.13 -64.68
CA ALA A 7 57.59 -41.26 -63.82
C ALA A 7 56.33 -40.89 -62.99
N ALA A 8 55.16 -41.24 -63.51
CA ALA A 8 53.93 -41.16 -62.81
C ALA A 8 53.78 -42.37 -61.89
N ASP A 9 53.72 -42.14 -60.63
CA ASP A 9 52.58 -42.39 -59.79
C ASP A 9 51.82 -43.72 -60.03
N THR A 10 52.10 -44.70 -59.18
CA THR A 10 51.19 -45.83 -58.92
C THR A 10 51.15 -46.16 -57.44
N ALA A 11 50.51 -45.34 -56.67
CA ALA A 11 50.04 -45.72 -55.33
C ALA A 11 48.55 -46.14 -55.43
N PRO A 12 48.18 -47.33 -54.91
CA PRO A 12 46.80 -47.84 -55.06
C PRO A 12 45.81 -46.97 -54.36
N SER A 13 44.71 -46.66 -55.04
CA SER A 13 43.57 -45.79 -54.62
C SER A 13 42.93 -46.15 -53.25
N ARG A 14 43.14 -47.39 -52.84
CA ARG A 14 42.69 -47.90 -51.52
C ARG A 14 43.41 -47.33 -50.32
N TRP A 15 44.65 -46.88 -50.45
CA TRP A 15 45.48 -46.33 -49.37
C TRP A 15 45.08 -44.90 -49.01
N ARG A 16 44.66 -44.12 -49.97
CA ARG A 16 44.24 -42.73 -49.77
C ARG A 16 42.85 -42.62 -49.07
N SER A 17 41.96 -43.59 -49.30
CA SER A 17 40.65 -43.59 -48.68
C SER A 17 40.68 -43.93 -47.18
N THR A 18 41.57 -44.80 -46.76
CA THR A 18 41.72 -45.25 -45.38
C THR A 18 42.35 -44.14 -44.51
N GLN A 19 43.38 -43.44 -44.99
CA GLN A 19 44.01 -42.34 -44.25
C GLN A 19 43.05 -41.13 -44.15
N ARG A 20 42.29 -40.84 -45.15
CA ARG A 20 41.29 -39.75 -45.07
C ARG A 20 40.20 -40.07 -44.07
N ARG A 21 39.77 -41.32 -43.99
CA ARG A 21 38.75 -41.75 -43.02
C ARG A 21 39.24 -41.66 -41.59
N SER A 22 40.44 -42.12 -41.30
CA SER A 22 41.06 -42.05 -39.97
C SER A 22 41.29 -40.59 -39.51
N TYR A 23 41.62 -39.67 -40.42
CA TYR A 23 41.81 -38.26 -40.13
C TYR A 23 40.49 -37.57 -39.83
N ILE A 24 39.45 -37.87 -40.58
CA ILE A 24 38.07 -37.33 -40.34
C ILE A 24 37.53 -37.87 -39.03
N ASP A 25 37.70 -39.17 -38.74
CA ASP A 25 37.21 -39.77 -37.49
C ASP A 25 38.00 -39.19 -36.27
N SER A 26 39.27 -38.84 -36.40
CA SER A 26 40.05 -38.17 -35.36
C SER A 26 39.54 -36.74 -35.08
N ILE A 27 39.17 -35.99 -36.15
CA ILE A 27 38.60 -34.64 -35.99
C ILE A 27 37.19 -34.71 -35.38
N VAL A 28 36.37 -35.62 -35.81
CA VAL A 28 34.99 -35.79 -35.29
C VAL A 28 35.02 -36.22 -33.83
N ASN A 29 35.91 -37.11 -33.43
CA ASN A 29 36.06 -37.51 -32.04
C ASN A 29 36.62 -36.37 -31.16
N LYS A 30 37.55 -35.57 -31.67
CA LYS A 30 38.07 -34.39 -30.97
C LYS A 30 37.00 -33.31 -30.77
N THR A 31 36.24 -33.00 -31.82
CA THR A 31 35.14 -32.02 -31.74
C THR A 31 34.02 -32.51 -30.80
N ARG A 32 33.70 -33.80 -30.82
CA ARG A 32 32.71 -34.40 -29.92
C ARG A 32 33.16 -34.36 -28.47
N SER A 33 34.44 -34.58 -28.18
CA SER A 33 34.99 -34.42 -26.82
C SER A 33 34.98 -32.97 -26.35
N TYR A 34 35.31 -32.00 -27.22
CA TYR A 34 35.24 -30.58 -26.88
C TYR A 34 33.79 -30.13 -26.60
N LEU A 35 32.83 -30.59 -27.42
CA LEU A 35 31.42 -30.29 -27.19
C LEU A 35 30.90 -30.90 -25.88
N GLN A 36 31.27 -32.12 -25.55
CA GLN A 36 30.89 -32.77 -24.28
C GLN A 36 31.50 -32.05 -23.08
N ASN A 37 32.74 -31.61 -23.14
CA ASN A 37 33.38 -30.85 -22.07
C ASN A 37 32.79 -29.45 -21.92
N LEU A 38 32.38 -28.79 -23.02
CA LEU A 38 31.67 -27.52 -22.99
C LEU A 38 30.25 -27.64 -22.36
N LEU A 39 29.52 -28.70 -22.72
CA LEU A 39 28.20 -29.00 -22.15
C LEU A 39 28.29 -29.32 -20.65
N THR A 40 29.26 -30.11 -20.23
CA THR A 40 29.47 -30.38 -18.79
C THR A 40 29.91 -29.15 -18.01
N ALA A 41 30.79 -28.29 -18.57
CA ALA A 41 31.15 -27.03 -17.96
C ALA A 41 29.95 -26.06 -17.83
N LEU A 42 29.07 -25.99 -18.86
CA LEU A 42 27.87 -25.18 -18.83
C LEU A 42 26.85 -25.70 -17.79
N LEU A 43 26.69 -27.04 -17.68
CA LEU A 43 25.84 -27.66 -16.67
C LEU A 43 26.36 -27.42 -15.24
N CYS A 44 27.66 -27.47 -15.02
CA CYS A 44 28.26 -27.14 -13.72
C CYS A 44 28.09 -25.66 -13.36
N CYS A 45 28.23 -24.73 -14.31
CA CYS A 45 28.01 -23.32 -14.06
C CYS A 45 26.53 -23.00 -13.73
N THR A 46 25.59 -23.68 -14.40
CA THR A 46 24.16 -23.51 -14.07
C THR A 46 23.77 -24.13 -12.73
N ALA A 47 24.41 -25.22 -12.31
CA ALA A 47 24.19 -25.84 -11.00
C ALA A 47 24.77 -24.99 -9.85
N LEU A 48 25.90 -24.29 -10.05
CA LEU A 48 26.44 -23.37 -9.03
C LEU A 48 25.62 -22.07 -8.87
N SER A 49 24.92 -21.63 -9.91
CA SER A 49 24.05 -20.43 -9.81
C SER A 49 22.73 -20.69 -9.09
N LEU A 50 22.33 -21.97 -8.88
CA LEU A 50 21.12 -22.35 -8.13
C LEU A 50 21.36 -22.51 -6.62
N LEU A 51 22.61 -22.48 -6.16
CA LEU A 51 23.00 -22.44 -4.74
C LEU A 51 23.23 -21.00 -4.25
N GLY A 52 22.52 -20.03 -4.81
CA GLY A 52 22.39 -18.70 -4.22
C GLY A 52 21.69 -18.86 -2.87
N CYS A 53 22.49 -18.97 -1.79
CA CYS A 53 21.99 -18.85 -0.44
C CYS A 53 21.21 -17.54 -0.35
N HIS A 54 19.89 -17.64 -0.31
CA HIS A 54 19.04 -16.57 0.21
C HIS A 54 19.48 -16.41 1.68
N HIS A 55 20.40 -15.52 1.91
CA HIS A 55 20.75 -15.07 3.25
C HIS A 55 19.55 -14.20 3.69
N SER A 56 18.53 -14.84 4.28
CA SER A 56 17.55 -14.12 5.09
C SER A 56 18.35 -13.53 6.25
N GLN A 57 18.60 -12.24 6.21
CA GLN A 57 19.16 -11.54 7.36
C GLN A 57 18.19 -11.73 8.53
N PRO A 58 18.65 -11.97 9.75
CA PRO A 58 17.77 -12.05 10.89
C PRO A 58 17.06 -10.71 11.03
N GLN A 59 15.74 -10.70 10.85
CA GLN A 59 14.90 -9.53 11.09
C GLN A 59 15.05 -9.17 12.58
N THR A 60 15.48 -7.94 12.84
CA THR A 60 15.64 -7.45 14.21
C THR A 60 14.30 -6.96 14.73
N THR A 61 13.72 -7.69 15.66
CA THR A 61 12.48 -7.25 16.32
C THR A 61 12.83 -6.33 17.51
N LYS A 62 12.41 -5.09 17.45
CA LYS A 62 12.49 -4.14 18.55
C LYS A 62 11.23 -4.23 19.40
N ARG A 63 11.37 -3.97 20.69
CA ARG A 63 10.29 -4.06 21.68
C ARG A 63 10.22 -2.77 22.47
N TYR A 64 9.01 -2.19 22.55
CA TYR A 64 8.76 -0.95 23.26
C TYR A 64 7.63 -1.11 24.26
N PRO A 65 7.73 -0.53 25.48
CA PRO A 65 6.58 -0.41 26.37
C PRO A 65 5.49 0.41 25.70
N PHE A 66 4.25 -0.07 25.79
CA PHE A 66 3.10 0.55 25.17
C PHE A 66 1.95 0.67 26.15
N THR A 67 1.29 1.82 26.16
CA THR A 67 0.03 2.05 26.85
C THR A 67 -0.94 2.76 25.92
N GLY A 68 -2.22 2.64 26.21
CA GLY A 68 -3.25 3.31 25.41
C GLY A 68 -4.66 2.92 25.84
N ARG A 69 -5.63 3.48 25.13
CA ARG A 69 -7.06 3.21 25.32
C ARG A 69 -7.64 2.53 24.09
N VAL A 70 -8.40 1.47 24.30
CA VAL A 70 -9.16 0.82 23.23
C VAL A 70 -10.27 1.75 22.77
N VAL A 71 -10.25 2.11 21.50
CA VAL A 71 -11.24 2.96 20.85
C VAL A 71 -12.33 2.10 20.21
N SER A 72 -11.93 1.13 19.42
CA SER A 72 -12.83 0.17 18.79
C SER A 72 -12.16 -1.20 18.62
N VAL A 73 -12.96 -2.25 18.46
CA VAL A 73 -12.48 -3.61 18.18
C VAL A 73 -13.16 -4.06 16.89
N ASP A 74 -12.35 -4.42 15.91
CA ASP A 74 -12.81 -5.03 14.65
C ASP A 74 -12.45 -6.52 14.65
N THR A 75 -13.46 -7.36 14.89
CA THR A 75 -13.29 -8.81 14.91
C THR A 75 -13.16 -9.41 13.52
N GLN A 76 -13.55 -8.68 12.47
CA GLN A 76 -13.48 -9.16 11.10
C GLN A 76 -12.05 -9.01 10.56
N SER A 77 -11.41 -7.89 10.79
CA SER A 77 -9.99 -7.64 10.42
C SER A 77 -9.00 -8.14 11.48
N GLN A 78 -9.49 -8.65 12.61
CA GLN A 78 -8.69 -9.08 13.77
C GLN A 78 -7.76 -7.98 14.30
N THR A 79 -8.25 -6.75 14.34
CA THR A 79 -7.54 -5.58 14.83
C THR A 79 -8.34 -4.85 15.89
N ALA A 80 -7.68 -4.00 16.68
CA ALA A 80 -8.36 -2.96 17.44
C ALA A 80 -7.66 -1.63 17.24
N MET A 81 -8.46 -0.57 17.18
CA MET A 81 -7.94 0.78 17.23
C MET A 81 -7.63 1.15 18.67
N ILE A 82 -6.42 1.55 18.87
CA ILE A 82 -5.92 2.01 20.18
C ILE A 82 -5.48 3.46 20.05
N ASP A 83 -6.05 4.31 20.89
CA ASP A 83 -5.50 5.65 21.16
C ASP A 83 -4.28 5.45 22.04
N GLY A 84 -3.12 5.33 21.40
CA GLY A 84 -1.85 5.01 22.01
C GLY A 84 -1.18 6.25 22.61
N ASP A 85 -0.65 6.11 23.81
CA ASP A 85 0.23 7.11 24.39
C ASP A 85 1.55 7.18 23.61
N MET A 86 2.32 8.25 23.80
CA MET A 86 3.65 8.40 23.22
C MET A 86 4.55 7.21 23.57
N VAL A 87 5.15 6.57 22.56
CA VAL A 87 6.16 5.53 22.71
C VAL A 87 7.54 6.17 22.59
N GLN A 88 8.20 6.36 23.72
CA GLN A 88 9.46 7.10 23.77
C GLN A 88 10.52 6.52 22.85
N GLY A 89 11.05 7.36 21.98
CA GLY A 89 12.10 6.99 21.01
C GLY A 89 11.59 6.23 19.78
N TYR A 90 10.26 6.12 19.60
CA TYR A 90 9.70 5.45 18.42
C TYR A 90 8.54 6.23 17.77
N MET A 91 7.48 6.59 18.51
CA MET A 91 6.33 7.26 17.91
C MET A 91 5.61 8.18 18.91
N GLU A 92 5.01 9.24 18.38
CA GLU A 92 4.15 10.14 19.15
C GLU A 92 2.80 9.49 19.52
N ALA A 93 2.10 10.10 20.48
CA ALA A 93 0.76 9.67 20.87
C ALA A 93 -0.20 9.82 19.71
N MET A 94 -0.83 8.71 19.26
CA MET A 94 -1.79 8.71 18.17
C MET A 94 -2.70 7.48 18.21
N ALA A 95 -3.88 7.62 17.58
CA ALA A 95 -4.77 6.48 17.40
C ALA A 95 -4.36 5.71 16.15
N MET A 96 -4.08 4.41 16.32
CA MET A 96 -3.71 3.48 15.24
C MET A 96 -4.41 2.13 15.40
N SER A 97 -4.50 1.40 14.29
CA SER A 97 -4.95 0.02 14.30
C SER A 97 -3.78 -0.90 14.61
N TYR A 98 -4.00 -1.82 15.55
CA TYR A 98 -3.00 -2.81 15.95
C TYR A 98 -3.52 -4.23 15.79
N LYS A 99 -2.66 -5.12 15.30
CA LYS A 99 -2.81 -6.56 15.41
C LYS A 99 -2.34 -6.99 16.81
N PHE A 100 -2.79 -8.16 17.25
CA PHE A 100 -2.49 -8.70 18.58
C PHE A 100 -1.91 -10.10 18.45
N LYS A 101 -0.93 -10.40 19.27
CA LYS A 101 -0.44 -11.77 19.44
C LYS A 101 -0.49 -12.16 20.93
N PRO A 102 -1.27 -13.17 21.31
CA PRO A 102 -2.17 -13.97 20.47
C PRO A 102 -3.48 -13.22 20.13
N ASP A 103 -4.11 -13.53 18.99
CA ASP A 103 -5.35 -12.90 18.51
C ASP A 103 -6.53 -13.05 19.48
N SER A 104 -6.46 -14.07 20.35
CA SER A 104 -7.50 -14.32 21.36
C SER A 104 -7.70 -13.14 22.34
N VAL A 105 -6.72 -12.26 22.45
CA VAL A 105 -6.78 -11.06 23.29
C VAL A 105 -7.89 -10.12 22.83
N LEU A 106 -8.12 -9.99 21.52
CA LEU A 106 -9.16 -9.13 20.96
C LEU A 106 -10.55 -9.35 21.56
N ARG A 107 -10.88 -10.62 21.81
CA ARG A 107 -12.19 -10.98 22.39
C ARG A 107 -12.39 -10.52 23.84
N GLN A 108 -11.33 -10.09 24.51
CA GLN A 108 -11.35 -9.64 25.90
C GLN A 108 -11.34 -8.11 26.01
N LEU A 109 -11.11 -7.42 24.87
CA LEU A 109 -11.04 -5.97 24.82
C LEU A 109 -12.43 -5.38 24.53
N ASN A 110 -12.73 -4.29 25.22
CA ASN A 110 -13.93 -3.49 24.98
C ASN A 110 -13.54 -2.04 24.76
N PRO A 111 -14.29 -1.30 23.93
CA PRO A 111 -14.10 0.13 23.79
C PRO A 111 -14.08 0.83 25.16
N GLY A 112 -13.11 1.73 25.36
CA GLY A 112 -12.88 2.42 26.60
C GLY A 112 -11.87 1.75 27.56
N ASP A 113 -11.53 0.46 27.36
CA ASP A 113 -10.54 -0.20 28.19
C ASP A 113 -9.17 0.48 28.07
N LYS A 114 -8.50 0.68 29.18
CA LYS A 114 -7.07 1.06 29.22
C LYS A 114 -6.23 -0.20 29.18
N ILE A 115 -5.20 -0.18 28.34
CA ILE A 115 -4.30 -1.31 28.19
C ILE A 115 -2.85 -0.92 28.44
N SER A 116 -2.06 -1.89 28.86
CA SER A 116 -0.61 -1.89 28.83
C SER A 116 -0.17 -3.10 28.02
N ALA A 117 0.82 -2.93 27.15
CA ALA A 117 1.29 -3.95 26.21
C ALA A 117 2.77 -3.77 25.90
N GLU A 118 3.32 -4.65 25.09
CA GLU A 118 4.60 -4.47 24.42
C GLU A 118 4.32 -4.28 22.90
N LEU A 119 4.77 -3.16 22.38
CA LEU A 119 4.76 -2.92 20.94
C LEU A 119 5.97 -3.59 20.31
N MET A 120 5.70 -4.57 19.47
CA MET A 120 6.70 -5.28 18.69
C MET A 120 6.81 -4.64 17.32
N VAL A 121 8.03 -4.32 16.92
CA VAL A 121 8.33 -3.69 15.62
C VAL A 121 9.42 -4.51 14.96
N VAL A 122 9.15 -5.03 13.77
CA VAL A 122 10.16 -5.70 12.95
C VAL A 122 10.73 -4.66 12.01
N ASP A 123 11.99 -4.30 12.21
CA ASP A 123 12.72 -3.52 11.22
C ASP A 123 12.96 -4.43 10.01
N GLU A 124 12.37 -4.10 8.89
CA GLU A 124 12.75 -4.67 7.60
C GLU A 124 14.12 -4.15 7.20
N ASP A 125 14.66 -4.55 6.06
CA ASP A 125 16.03 -4.23 5.66
C ASP A 125 16.35 -2.74 5.87
N PRO A 126 17.33 -2.37 6.71
CA PRO A 126 17.67 -0.96 6.94
C PRO A 126 18.13 -0.21 5.69
N ARG A 127 18.23 -0.88 4.54
CA ARG A 127 18.51 -0.30 3.23
C ARG A 127 17.25 0.01 2.42
N ASP A 128 16.09 -0.47 2.87
CA ASP A 128 14.79 -0.16 2.27
C ASP A 128 14.05 0.85 3.16
N GLU A 129 14.36 2.12 2.98
CA GLU A 129 13.70 3.22 3.69
C GLU A 129 12.20 3.35 3.36
N SER A 130 11.70 2.57 2.39
CA SER A 130 10.30 2.54 1.97
C SER A 130 9.48 1.45 2.64
N ALA A 131 10.12 0.47 3.29
CA ALA A 131 9.43 -0.61 3.97
C ALA A 131 8.73 -0.12 5.24
N ILE A 132 7.42 -0.38 5.36
CA ILE A 132 6.70 -0.16 6.62
C ILE A 132 7.07 -1.31 7.57
N PRO A 133 7.56 -0.99 8.78
CA PRO A 133 7.82 -2.02 9.78
C PRO A 133 6.53 -2.80 10.10
N GLU A 134 6.58 -4.13 10.06
CA GLU A 134 5.49 -4.93 10.63
C GLU A 134 5.45 -4.66 12.13
N TYR A 135 4.26 -4.34 12.67
CA TYR A 135 4.08 -4.09 14.09
C TYR A 135 2.83 -4.75 14.65
N TRP A 136 2.89 -5.14 15.92
CA TRP A 136 1.77 -5.73 16.65
C TRP A 136 1.94 -5.53 18.15
N LEU A 137 0.90 -5.78 18.93
CA LEU A 137 0.93 -5.75 20.39
C LEU A 137 0.99 -7.17 20.97
N GLU A 138 1.90 -7.36 21.93
CA GLU A 138 2.02 -8.58 22.73
C GLU A 138 1.87 -8.25 24.23
N ASN A 139 1.68 -9.30 25.05
CA ASN A 139 1.61 -9.18 26.50
C ASN A 139 0.59 -8.14 26.99
N VAL A 140 -0.53 -8.06 26.29
CA VAL A 140 -1.58 -7.08 26.55
C VAL A 140 -2.28 -7.37 27.88
N LYS A 141 -2.36 -6.35 28.72
CA LYS A 141 -3.06 -6.39 30.02
C LYS A 141 -4.08 -5.25 30.04
N VAL A 142 -5.31 -5.55 30.40
CA VAL A 142 -6.31 -4.52 30.69
C VAL A 142 -6.01 -3.96 32.07
N THR A 143 -5.57 -2.71 32.14
CA THR A 143 -5.21 -2.01 33.36
C THR A 143 -6.36 -1.21 33.98
N GLY A 144 -7.40 -0.97 33.18
CA GLY A 144 -8.64 -0.32 33.62
C GLY A 144 -9.79 -0.68 32.69
N ARG A 145 -10.93 -1.06 33.24
CA ARG A 145 -12.16 -1.25 32.45
C ARG A 145 -12.83 0.09 32.24
N GLY A 146 -13.06 0.42 30.98
CA GLY A 146 -13.85 1.60 30.63
C GLY A 146 -15.33 1.34 30.90
N SER A 147 -15.92 2.10 31.79
CA SER A 147 -17.36 2.20 31.83
C SER A 147 -17.78 3.26 30.83
N GLN A 148 -18.28 2.87 29.66
CA GLN A 148 -18.88 3.72 28.63
C GLN A 148 -17.87 4.57 27.80
N PRO A 149 -18.16 4.83 26.51
CA PRO A 149 -17.43 5.86 25.76
C PRO A 149 -17.48 7.17 26.54
N PRO A 150 -16.40 7.96 26.54
CA PRO A 150 -16.38 9.20 27.28
C PRO A 150 -17.55 10.08 26.88
N ALA A 151 -18.28 10.59 27.86
CA ALA A 151 -19.34 11.56 27.64
C ALA A 151 -18.78 12.78 26.88
N ALA A 152 -19.57 13.31 25.96
CA ALA A 152 -19.22 14.50 25.19
C ALA A 152 -18.66 15.60 26.10
N GLY A 153 -17.34 15.84 26.03
CA GLY A 153 -16.65 16.85 26.86
C GLY A 153 -15.23 16.52 27.29
N SER A 154 -14.80 15.27 27.24
CA SER A 154 -13.36 14.90 27.35
C SER A 154 -12.88 14.60 25.92
N SER A 155 -11.68 15.00 25.58
CA SER A 155 -11.02 14.89 24.26
C SER A 155 -10.93 13.47 23.70
N ALA A 156 -12.05 12.75 23.63
CA ALA A 156 -12.14 11.50 22.92
C ALA A 156 -12.37 11.83 21.45
N MET A 157 -11.44 11.42 20.61
CA MET A 157 -11.57 11.50 19.17
C MET A 157 -12.93 10.91 18.74
N HIS A 158 -13.69 11.67 17.94
CA HIS A 158 -14.91 11.17 17.36
C HIS A 158 -14.60 9.96 16.46
N MET A 159 -15.43 8.93 16.52
CA MET A 159 -15.28 7.71 15.73
C MET A 159 -16.44 7.63 14.74
N PRO A 160 -16.15 7.79 13.43
CA PRO A 160 -17.19 7.73 12.39
C PRO A 160 -17.95 6.41 12.44
N ALA A 161 -19.28 6.46 12.58
CA ALA A 161 -20.12 5.28 12.68
C ALA A 161 -20.98 5.06 11.44
N SER A 162 -21.21 3.81 11.05
CA SER A 162 -22.14 3.49 9.96
C SER A 162 -23.55 4.04 10.26
N GLY A 163 -24.15 4.69 9.26
CA GLY A 163 -25.45 5.35 9.37
C GLY A 163 -25.41 6.80 9.91
N GLU A 164 -24.25 7.26 10.36
CA GLU A 164 -24.06 8.63 10.82
C GLU A 164 -24.09 9.61 9.66
N GLU A 165 -24.77 10.74 9.83
CA GLU A 165 -24.85 11.79 8.81
C GLU A 165 -23.58 12.63 8.81
N VAL A 166 -22.95 12.74 7.63
CA VAL A 166 -21.74 13.54 7.47
C VAL A 166 -22.10 15.03 7.39
N PRO A 167 -21.49 15.90 8.23
CA PRO A 167 -21.68 17.34 8.14
C PRO A 167 -21.28 17.89 6.75
N ASP A 168 -21.90 18.99 6.35
CA ASP A 168 -21.62 19.63 5.05
C ASP A 168 -20.29 20.41 5.09
N PHE A 169 -19.19 19.70 5.20
CA PHE A 169 -17.86 20.31 5.14
C PHE A 169 -17.58 20.91 3.77
N ALA A 170 -16.90 22.05 3.77
CA ALA A 170 -16.51 22.77 2.57
C ALA A 170 -15.00 22.73 2.34
N PHE A 171 -14.62 22.69 1.07
CA PHE A 171 -13.24 22.58 0.61
C PHE A 171 -12.99 23.51 -0.58
N THR A 172 -11.73 23.77 -0.90
CA THR A 172 -11.32 24.39 -2.16
C THR A 172 -10.71 23.34 -3.05
N ASN A 173 -11.31 23.07 -4.21
CA ASN A 173 -10.85 22.01 -5.10
C ASN A 173 -9.66 22.43 -5.98
N GLN A 174 -9.15 21.51 -6.77
CA GLN A 174 -8.03 21.70 -7.73
C GLN A 174 -8.29 22.78 -8.82
N ASP A 175 -9.51 23.24 -8.96
CA ASP A 175 -9.89 24.34 -9.86
C ASP A 175 -9.99 25.70 -9.13
N GLY A 176 -9.68 25.73 -7.83
CA GLY A 176 -9.88 26.89 -6.98
C GLY A 176 -11.35 27.17 -6.66
N LYS A 177 -12.26 26.24 -6.94
CA LYS A 177 -13.68 26.38 -6.67
C LYS A 177 -14.00 25.87 -5.28
N ARG A 178 -14.89 26.59 -4.58
CA ARG A 178 -15.48 26.09 -3.35
C ARG A 178 -16.44 24.94 -3.66
N ILE A 179 -16.22 23.83 -3.03
CA ILE A 179 -17.10 22.63 -3.07
C ILE A 179 -17.53 22.26 -1.66
N SER A 180 -18.62 21.49 -1.53
CA SER A 180 -19.04 20.93 -0.24
C SER A 180 -19.53 19.50 -0.40
N LEU A 181 -19.57 18.75 0.71
CA LEU A 181 -19.99 17.34 0.67
C LEU A 181 -21.46 17.19 0.22
N ARG A 182 -22.30 18.21 0.45
CA ARG A 182 -23.70 18.22 0.00
C ARG A 182 -23.84 18.06 -1.51
N GLN A 183 -22.93 18.58 -2.30
CA GLN A 183 -23.00 18.47 -3.77
C GLN A 183 -22.84 17.04 -4.29
N PHE A 184 -22.34 16.14 -3.46
CA PHE A 184 -22.21 14.72 -3.78
C PHE A 184 -23.43 13.88 -3.37
N ARG A 185 -24.48 14.51 -2.78
CA ARG A 185 -25.73 13.81 -2.47
C ARG A 185 -26.31 13.17 -3.74
N GLY A 186 -26.91 12.01 -3.58
CA GLY A 186 -27.36 11.17 -4.68
C GLY A 186 -26.28 10.31 -5.31
N LYS A 187 -25.01 10.42 -4.85
CA LYS A 187 -23.87 9.62 -5.32
C LYS A 187 -23.19 8.93 -4.14
N THR A 188 -22.59 7.78 -4.38
CA THR A 188 -21.65 7.18 -3.43
C THR A 188 -20.33 7.93 -3.52
N LEU A 189 -19.84 8.43 -2.40
CA LEU A 189 -18.61 9.21 -2.33
C LEU A 189 -17.55 8.45 -1.52
N PHE A 190 -16.39 8.22 -2.12
CA PHE A 190 -15.21 7.77 -1.42
C PHE A 190 -14.36 8.98 -1.03
N VAL A 191 -14.04 9.11 0.25
CA VAL A 191 -13.23 10.20 0.78
C VAL A 191 -11.97 9.62 1.40
N THR A 192 -10.82 10.15 1.05
CA THR A 192 -9.55 9.87 1.75
C THR A 192 -8.81 11.16 2.04
N PHE A 193 -7.90 11.11 3.02
CA PHE A 193 -7.14 12.27 3.47
C PHE A 193 -5.67 12.09 3.12
N ILE A 194 -5.07 13.15 2.56
CA ILE A 194 -3.70 13.12 2.05
C ILE A 194 -2.99 14.46 2.33
N TYR A 195 -1.68 14.50 2.08
CA TYR A 195 -0.96 15.72 1.70
C TYR A 195 0.06 15.37 0.59
N THR A 196 0.24 16.30 -0.37
CA THR A 196 0.91 15.96 -1.64
C THR A 196 2.40 15.68 -1.51
N ARG A 197 3.05 16.21 -0.45
CA ARG A 197 4.47 16.03 -0.17
C ARG A 197 4.77 14.95 0.86
N CYS A 198 3.84 14.00 1.09
CA CYS A 198 4.07 12.86 1.96
C CYS A 198 5.21 11.99 1.41
N PRO A 199 6.31 11.79 2.16
CA PRO A 199 7.46 11.05 1.67
C PRO A 199 7.31 9.54 1.85
N PHE A 200 6.27 9.06 2.54
CA PHE A 200 6.10 7.66 2.90
C PHE A 200 5.23 6.94 1.88
N PRO A 201 5.79 6.01 1.08
CA PRO A 201 5.07 5.31 -0.01
C PRO A 201 3.78 4.63 0.45
N ASP A 202 3.79 4.07 1.64
CA ASP A 202 2.68 3.29 2.19
C ASP A 202 1.58 4.12 2.87
N PHE A 203 1.72 5.43 2.91
CA PHE A 203 0.72 6.36 3.45
C PHE A 203 -0.08 7.03 2.32
N CYS A 204 0.07 8.35 2.14
CA CYS A 204 -0.70 9.08 1.14
C CYS A 204 -0.50 8.55 -0.30
N PRO A 205 0.72 8.18 -0.75
CA PRO A 205 0.89 7.60 -2.08
C PRO A 205 0.12 6.29 -2.25
N ARG A 206 0.11 5.40 -1.24
CA ARG A 206 -0.69 4.17 -1.27
C ARG A 206 -2.18 4.46 -1.34
N MET A 207 -2.70 5.39 -0.53
CA MET A 207 -4.12 5.78 -0.58
C MET A 207 -4.50 6.34 -1.95
N SER A 208 -3.63 7.16 -2.52
CA SER A 208 -3.83 7.70 -3.86
C SER A 208 -3.75 6.62 -4.94
N GLY A 209 -2.85 5.65 -4.82
CA GLY A 209 -2.75 4.49 -5.72
C GLY A 209 -4.02 3.61 -5.67
N ASN A 210 -4.55 3.36 -4.47
CA ASN A 210 -5.81 2.63 -4.31
C ASN A 210 -6.99 3.38 -4.97
N PHE A 211 -7.01 4.70 -4.87
CA PHE A 211 -8.04 5.53 -5.52
C PHE A 211 -7.86 5.55 -7.04
N ASP A 212 -6.65 5.53 -7.56
CA ASP A 212 -6.38 5.36 -8.98
C ASP A 212 -6.86 3.99 -9.50
N GLU A 213 -6.69 2.93 -8.71
CA GLU A 213 -7.21 1.61 -9.03
C GLU A 213 -8.76 1.60 -9.10
N ILE A 214 -9.45 2.30 -8.19
CA ILE A 214 -10.90 2.49 -8.27
C ILE A 214 -11.25 3.33 -9.50
N TYR A 215 -10.53 4.42 -9.75
CA TYR A 215 -10.76 5.30 -10.90
C TYR A 215 -10.68 4.56 -12.24
N LYS A 216 -9.70 3.69 -12.42
CA LYS A 216 -9.54 2.85 -13.61
C LYS A 216 -10.70 1.89 -13.86
N GLN A 217 -11.49 1.58 -12.84
CA GLN A 217 -12.67 0.73 -12.94
C GLN A 217 -13.95 1.49 -13.29
N PHE A 218 -13.93 2.85 -13.28
CA PHE A 218 -15.08 3.61 -13.74
C PHE A 218 -15.39 3.32 -15.20
N GLY A 219 -16.66 3.11 -15.50
CA GLY A 219 -17.14 2.76 -16.84
C GLY A 219 -17.11 1.26 -17.18
N SER A 220 -16.35 0.46 -16.44
CA SER A 220 -16.32 -1.02 -16.60
C SER A 220 -17.01 -1.76 -15.45
N ASN A 221 -17.10 -1.16 -14.27
CA ASN A 221 -17.72 -1.75 -13.07
C ASN A 221 -19.06 -1.06 -12.78
N PRO A 222 -20.21 -1.76 -12.97
CA PRO A 222 -21.53 -1.18 -12.72
C PRO A 222 -21.75 -0.64 -11.32
N SER A 223 -21.10 -1.23 -10.29
CA SER A 223 -21.21 -0.78 -8.90
C SER A 223 -20.67 0.64 -8.69
N LEU A 224 -19.81 1.12 -9.60
CA LEU A 224 -19.19 2.44 -9.56
C LEU A 224 -19.87 3.48 -10.46
N ASN A 225 -20.94 3.14 -11.18
CA ASN A 225 -21.60 4.06 -12.10
C ASN A 225 -22.02 5.38 -11.43
N ASN A 226 -22.48 5.31 -10.19
CA ASN A 226 -22.89 6.45 -9.39
C ASN A 226 -21.89 6.84 -8.31
N ALA A 227 -20.62 6.50 -8.49
CA ALA A 227 -19.57 6.79 -7.50
C ALA A 227 -18.72 7.99 -7.91
N GLN A 228 -18.14 8.66 -6.89
CA GLN A 228 -17.18 9.74 -7.02
C GLN A 228 -16.06 9.56 -6.00
N LEU A 229 -14.87 10.08 -6.31
CA LEU A 229 -13.71 10.09 -5.44
C LEU A 229 -13.40 11.53 -5.00
N LEU A 230 -13.00 11.69 -3.75
CA LEU A 230 -12.53 12.94 -3.18
C LEU A 230 -11.30 12.68 -2.31
N SER A 231 -10.16 13.19 -2.74
CA SER A 231 -8.94 13.24 -1.94
C SER A 231 -8.84 14.61 -1.29
N VAL A 232 -8.86 14.66 0.04
CA VAL A 232 -8.84 15.89 0.83
C VAL A 232 -7.46 16.10 1.42
N SER A 233 -6.81 17.21 1.06
CA SER A 233 -5.57 17.59 1.69
C SER A 233 -5.80 18.26 3.04
N PHE A 234 -4.97 17.88 4.01
CA PHE A 234 -4.87 18.51 5.32
C PHE A 234 -3.65 19.44 5.45
N ASP A 235 -2.98 19.79 4.34
CA ASP A 235 -1.87 20.74 4.27
C ASP A 235 -2.22 21.95 3.38
N PRO A 236 -3.24 22.77 3.76
CA PRO A 236 -3.77 23.82 2.90
C PRO A 236 -2.76 24.94 2.60
N GLU A 237 -1.72 25.09 3.40
CA GLU A 237 -0.68 26.10 3.17
C GLU A 237 0.20 25.74 1.98
N HIS A 238 0.45 24.46 1.76
CA HIS A 238 1.27 23.94 0.66
C HIS A 238 0.42 23.49 -0.53
N ASP A 239 -0.65 22.78 -0.27
CA ASP A 239 -1.47 22.11 -1.27
C ASP A 239 -2.48 23.07 -1.91
N THR A 240 -1.94 24.05 -2.65
CA THR A 240 -2.74 25.01 -3.42
C THR A 240 -3.54 24.29 -4.52
N PRO A 241 -4.58 24.92 -5.10
CA PRO A 241 -5.34 24.33 -6.20
C PRO A 241 -4.46 23.83 -7.36
N LYS A 242 -3.41 24.58 -7.69
CA LYS A 242 -2.45 24.16 -8.73
C LYS A 242 -1.69 22.90 -8.33
N VAL A 243 -1.18 22.84 -7.10
CA VAL A 243 -0.45 21.67 -6.57
C VAL A 243 -1.36 20.44 -6.56
N LEU A 244 -2.60 20.58 -6.11
CA LEU A 244 -3.59 19.50 -6.09
C LEU A 244 -3.93 19.02 -7.51
N ARG A 245 -4.03 19.93 -8.48
CA ARG A 245 -4.25 19.57 -9.89
C ARG A 245 -3.09 18.76 -10.46
N ASP A 246 -1.87 19.25 -10.25
CA ASP A 246 -0.67 18.59 -10.75
C ASP A 246 -0.48 17.22 -10.09
N TYR A 247 -0.76 17.13 -8.79
CA TYR A 247 -0.75 15.86 -8.05
C TYR A 247 -1.77 14.86 -8.60
N GLY A 248 -3.01 15.31 -8.84
CA GLY A 248 -4.06 14.46 -9.42
C GLY A 248 -3.66 13.89 -10.77
N PHE A 249 -3.09 14.73 -11.65
CA PHE A 249 -2.58 14.27 -12.94
C PHE A 249 -1.43 13.25 -12.79
N SER A 250 -0.53 13.50 -11.84
CA SER A 250 0.59 12.59 -11.57
C SER A 250 0.12 11.23 -11.08
N VAL A 251 -0.79 11.19 -10.11
CA VAL A 251 -1.31 9.94 -9.53
C VAL A 251 -2.10 9.13 -10.55
N ALA A 252 -2.98 9.78 -11.32
CA ALA A 252 -3.81 9.10 -12.32
C ALA A 252 -3.08 8.87 -13.65
N HIS A 253 -1.79 9.22 -13.74
CA HIS A 253 -0.96 9.06 -14.93
C HIS A 253 -1.63 9.62 -16.20
N THR A 254 -2.29 10.79 -16.10
CA THR A 254 -3.02 11.44 -17.19
C THR A 254 -2.85 12.95 -17.14
N HIS A 255 -3.12 13.62 -18.24
CA HIS A 255 -3.26 15.08 -18.31
C HIS A 255 -4.66 15.50 -18.78
N ASP A 256 -5.60 14.55 -18.84
CA ASP A 256 -6.98 14.83 -19.21
C ASP A 256 -7.76 15.37 -17.99
N ALA A 257 -8.26 16.60 -18.10
CA ALA A 257 -9.07 17.24 -17.07
C ALA A 257 -10.42 16.54 -16.83
N ALA A 258 -10.84 15.62 -17.70
CA ALA A 258 -11.99 14.76 -17.45
C ALA A 258 -11.85 13.90 -16.18
N LEU A 259 -10.61 13.64 -15.73
CA LEU A 259 -10.30 13.05 -14.44
C LEU A 259 -11.14 13.70 -13.32
N PHE A 260 -11.15 15.02 -13.25
CA PHE A 260 -11.75 15.78 -12.16
C PHE A 260 -13.30 15.77 -12.15
N GLN A 261 -13.91 15.20 -13.19
CA GLN A 261 -15.35 14.94 -13.18
C GLN A 261 -15.73 13.78 -12.25
N ARG A 262 -14.78 12.87 -12.00
CA ARG A 262 -15.00 11.65 -11.21
C ARG A 262 -14.13 11.58 -9.97
N TRP A 263 -12.98 12.23 -9.98
CA TRP A 263 -12.05 12.27 -8.86
C TRP A 263 -11.58 13.70 -8.61
N GLN A 264 -12.05 14.31 -7.54
CA GLN A 264 -11.65 15.65 -7.13
C GLN A 264 -10.57 15.61 -6.06
N PHE A 265 -9.69 16.58 -6.13
CA PHE A 265 -8.66 16.84 -5.14
C PHE A 265 -8.94 18.21 -4.53
N ALA A 266 -9.05 18.28 -3.21
CA ALA A 266 -9.44 19.51 -2.54
C ALA A 266 -8.65 19.67 -1.24
N ALA A 267 -8.52 20.90 -0.77
CA ALA A 267 -7.93 21.19 0.54
C ALA A 267 -8.99 21.73 1.50
N ALA A 268 -8.93 21.30 2.76
CA ALA A 268 -9.65 21.90 3.85
C ALA A 268 -9.07 23.30 4.13
N SER A 269 -9.89 24.25 4.59
CA SER A 269 -9.32 25.50 5.14
C SER A 269 -8.62 25.20 6.48
N ALA A 270 -7.58 25.96 6.82
CA ALA A 270 -6.90 25.83 8.11
C ALA A 270 -7.89 26.00 9.30
N ALA A 271 -8.93 26.81 9.12
CA ALA A 271 -9.95 27.06 10.16
C ALA A 271 -10.94 25.87 10.33
N ASP A 272 -11.22 25.14 9.25
CA ASP A 272 -12.17 24.02 9.28
C ASP A 272 -11.47 22.68 9.52
N LEU A 273 -10.16 22.59 9.25
CA LEU A 273 -9.39 21.37 9.38
C LEU A 273 -9.54 20.67 10.75
N PRO A 274 -9.52 21.37 11.91
CA PRO A 274 -9.70 20.70 13.19
C PRO A 274 -11.05 19.98 13.34
N LYS A 275 -12.13 20.57 12.81
CA LYS A 275 -13.49 19.97 12.85
C LYS A 275 -13.59 18.77 11.92
N ILE A 276 -12.98 18.87 10.73
CA ILE A 276 -12.93 17.79 9.73
C ILE A 276 -12.11 16.63 10.28
N ALA A 277 -10.95 16.94 10.85
CA ALA A 277 -10.06 15.96 11.45
C ALA A 277 -10.74 15.22 12.61
N ASP A 278 -11.41 15.95 13.51
CA ASP A 278 -12.16 15.35 14.61
C ASP A 278 -13.26 14.42 14.07
N PHE A 279 -14.10 14.89 13.13
CA PHE A 279 -15.20 14.09 12.59
C PHE A 279 -14.74 12.80 11.90
N PHE A 280 -13.65 12.84 11.13
CA PHE A 280 -13.13 11.67 10.40
C PHE A 280 -12.05 10.90 11.16
N ALA A 281 -11.92 11.14 12.45
CA ALA A 281 -10.90 10.51 13.31
C ALA A 281 -9.48 10.64 12.74
N LEU A 282 -9.17 11.80 12.16
CA LEU A 282 -7.87 12.10 11.56
C LEU A 282 -6.99 12.85 12.56
N THR A 283 -5.85 12.29 12.89
CA THR A 283 -4.78 12.97 13.63
C THR A 283 -3.89 13.71 12.63
N VAL A 284 -3.63 14.98 12.84
CA VAL A 284 -2.75 15.80 12.00
C VAL A 284 -1.86 16.64 12.92
N LYS A 285 -0.55 16.37 12.92
CA LYS A 285 0.44 17.09 13.75
C LYS A 285 1.62 17.52 12.87
N PRO A 286 1.80 18.81 12.60
CA PRO A 286 3.02 19.30 11.95
C PRO A 286 4.23 19.08 12.85
N GLU A 287 5.30 18.48 12.31
CA GLU A 287 6.53 18.20 13.04
C GLU A 287 7.73 18.19 12.10
N GLY A 288 8.75 19.00 12.40
CA GLY A 288 10.03 18.97 11.67
C GLY A 288 9.94 19.18 10.15
N GLY A 289 8.91 19.90 9.66
CA GLY A 289 8.67 20.09 8.23
C GLY A 289 7.86 18.98 7.55
N MET A 290 7.53 17.92 8.28
CA MET A 290 6.60 16.85 7.90
C MET A 290 5.27 17.01 8.65
N ILE A 291 4.30 16.18 8.29
CA ILE A 291 3.03 16.09 9.00
C ILE A 291 2.83 14.64 9.44
N THR A 292 2.91 14.41 10.74
CA THR A 292 2.53 13.12 11.34
C THR A 292 1.02 12.99 11.30
N HIS A 293 0.52 11.91 10.76
CA HIS A 293 -0.92 11.67 10.62
C HIS A 293 -1.24 10.17 10.60
N ASN A 294 -2.48 9.82 10.94
CA ASN A 294 -3.03 8.51 10.66
C ASN A 294 -3.71 8.48 9.29
N LEU A 295 -4.15 7.30 8.86
CA LEU A 295 -4.91 7.13 7.62
C LEU A 295 -6.40 6.98 7.95
N SER A 296 -7.23 7.70 7.22
CA SER A 296 -8.69 7.65 7.32
C SER A 296 -9.29 7.64 5.92
N THR A 297 -10.14 6.67 5.64
CA THR A 297 -10.89 6.58 4.38
C THR A 297 -12.34 6.25 4.70
N THR A 298 -13.29 6.91 4.02
CA THR A 298 -14.70 6.79 4.32
C THR A 298 -15.50 6.59 3.05
N VAL A 299 -16.42 5.63 3.07
CA VAL A 299 -17.47 5.47 2.06
C VAL A 299 -18.74 6.15 2.58
N ILE A 300 -19.22 7.13 1.83
CA ILE A 300 -20.45 7.89 2.12
C ILE A 300 -21.51 7.52 1.09
N GLY A 301 -22.68 7.12 1.56
CA GLY A 301 -23.80 6.73 0.71
C GLY A 301 -24.46 7.91 0.00
N PRO A 302 -25.36 7.64 -0.98
CA PRO A 302 -26.13 8.67 -1.69
C PRO A 302 -26.99 9.54 -0.76
N ASP A 303 -27.40 9.02 0.39
CA ASP A 303 -28.11 9.73 1.44
C ASP A 303 -27.21 10.65 2.28
N GLY A 304 -25.88 10.61 2.04
CA GLY A 304 -24.84 11.36 2.73
C GLY A 304 -24.54 10.84 4.13
N LYS A 305 -24.86 9.61 4.39
CA LYS A 305 -24.49 8.91 5.62
C LYS A 305 -23.28 8.03 5.40
N ILE A 306 -22.51 7.82 6.45
CA ILE A 306 -21.39 6.90 6.45
C ILE A 306 -21.91 5.49 6.20
N VAL A 307 -21.42 4.84 5.14
CA VAL A 307 -21.62 3.41 4.88
C VAL A 307 -20.60 2.63 5.69
N LYS A 308 -19.33 2.99 5.50
CA LYS A 308 -18.21 2.41 6.21
C LYS A 308 -17.10 3.42 6.37
N TRP A 309 -16.44 3.38 7.52
CA TRP A 309 -15.21 4.09 7.78
C TRP A 309 -14.08 3.08 7.94
N TYR A 310 -12.96 3.36 7.29
CA TYR A 310 -11.74 2.57 7.28
C TYR A 310 -10.63 3.39 7.92
N HIS A 311 -10.07 2.90 8.99
CA HIS A 311 -8.87 3.44 9.59
C HIS A 311 -7.63 2.65 9.13
N GLY A 312 -6.48 3.30 9.04
CA GLY A 312 -5.26 2.65 8.55
C GLY A 312 -5.29 2.38 7.05
N GLY A 313 -4.31 1.61 6.58
CA GLY A 313 -4.10 1.30 5.16
C GLY A 313 -4.34 -0.15 4.77
N ASP A 314 -4.82 -1.00 5.68
CA ASP A 314 -4.90 -2.46 5.46
C ASP A 314 -6.14 -2.92 4.67
N TRP A 315 -7.02 -1.99 4.28
CA TRP A 315 -8.20 -2.28 3.48
C TRP A 315 -7.85 -2.51 2.00
N GLN A 316 -8.68 -3.29 1.33
CA GLN A 316 -8.55 -3.57 -0.09
C GLN A 316 -9.51 -2.73 -0.92
N VAL A 317 -9.12 -2.42 -2.17
CA VAL A 317 -10.00 -1.71 -3.13
C VAL A 317 -11.33 -2.42 -3.33
N SER A 318 -11.32 -3.77 -3.33
CA SER A 318 -12.52 -4.59 -3.43
C SER A 318 -13.53 -4.34 -2.30
N ASP A 319 -13.06 -3.99 -1.10
CA ASP A 319 -13.93 -3.73 0.05
C ASP A 319 -14.72 -2.45 -0.15
N LEU A 320 -14.06 -1.38 -0.61
CA LEU A 320 -14.73 -0.11 -0.92
C LEU A 320 -15.74 -0.27 -2.04
N ILE A 321 -15.40 -1.03 -3.09
CA ILE A 321 -16.30 -1.29 -4.22
C ILE A 321 -17.52 -2.07 -3.77
N LYS A 322 -17.35 -3.06 -2.90
CA LYS A 322 -18.45 -3.81 -2.31
C LYS A 322 -19.38 -2.90 -1.50
N ASP A 323 -18.82 -2.06 -0.63
CA ASP A 323 -19.61 -1.13 0.17
C ASP A 323 -20.38 -0.13 -0.71
N ALA A 324 -19.80 0.30 -1.85
CA ALA A 324 -20.49 1.13 -2.83
C ALA A 324 -21.67 0.39 -3.47
N ALA A 325 -21.51 -0.90 -3.80
CA ALA A 325 -22.59 -1.72 -4.33
C ALA A 325 -23.73 -1.87 -3.33
N ASP A 326 -23.41 -2.13 -2.07
CA ASP A 326 -24.37 -2.28 -0.97
C ASP A 326 -25.11 -0.97 -0.70
N ALA A 327 -24.43 0.18 -0.77
CA ALA A 327 -25.01 1.50 -0.59
C ALA A 327 -26.00 1.90 -1.71
N ASN A 328 -25.79 1.40 -2.93
CA ASN A 328 -26.61 1.68 -4.09
C ASN A 328 -27.77 0.68 -4.25
N SER A 329 -27.80 -0.39 -3.45
CA SER A 329 -28.89 -1.36 -3.48
C SER A 329 -30.16 -0.78 -2.86
N PRO A 330 -31.36 -1.00 -3.42
CA PRO A 330 -32.60 -0.58 -2.79
C PRO A 330 -32.69 -1.21 -1.40
N ARG A 331 -32.82 -0.38 -0.37
CA ARG A 331 -33.15 -0.90 0.97
C ARG A 331 -34.57 -1.45 0.94
N SER A 332 -34.69 -2.78 1.05
CA SER A 332 -35.97 -3.50 1.14
C SER A 332 -36.73 -3.17 2.43
#